data_bab87351c7db21de926dd10a83a5592e
#
_entry.id   bab87351c7db21de926dd10a83a5592e
#
_cell.length_a   1.000
_cell.length_b   1.000
_cell.length_c   1.000
_cell.angle_alpha   90.00
_cell.angle_beta   90.00
_cell.angle_gamma   90.00
#
_symmetry.space_group_name_H-M   'P 1'
#
loop_
_entity.id
_entity.type
_entity.pdbx_description
1 polymer ?
#
loop_
_entity_poly.entity_id
_entity_poly.type
_entity_poly.pdbx_seq_one_letter_code
_entity_poly.pdbx_strand_id
1 'polypeptide(L)'
;KWLYSFATDFFNTDIVPDIISMSWGWAEDRQCDIIDCHNITSQQYVNRVNNEYLKITLRGVTIVVSSGDAGAPGRTNELCDIARPINPVFPGSSPYVLSVGATFVPNDNSTLNFTTPLCRNNSCITSTNEKSIQFDDVGWTAGGGFDLYQNNTPIWQSKSVHKYLNSGIKLPDIKRFNINGRAYPDVSAIGHSCPTFIGGKLSGVDGTSCSAPVISGLLSYINSWLSTNKKTKAGFINPLLYHLEDNCENCFRDVIDGYNWCTENKCCDNKTEFGFSATKGYDPVSGLGTLNIGSILDYLEQTLYM
;
A
#
# COMPACT_ATOMS: atom_id res chain seq x y z
N LYS A 1 -19.36 -3.69 -9.08
CA LYS A 1 -20.64 -3.51 -8.35
C LYS A 1 -20.47 -3.73 -6.85
N TRP A 2 -19.76 -4.78 -6.43
CA TRP A 2 -19.61 -5.12 -5.01
C TRP A 2 -18.89 -4.05 -4.17
N LEU A 3 -17.85 -3.36 -4.68
CA LEU A 3 -17.18 -2.28 -3.93
C LEU A 3 -18.16 -1.17 -3.53
N TYR A 4 -18.99 -0.73 -4.48
CA TYR A 4 -19.98 0.31 -4.20
C TYR A 4 -21.08 -0.19 -3.26
N SER A 5 -21.61 -1.41 -3.49
CA SER A 5 -22.60 -2.01 -2.58
C SER A 5 -22.04 -2.20 -1.18
N PHE A 6 -20.83 -2.76 -1.06
CA PHE A 6 -20.14 -2.89 0.22
C PHE A 6 -20.04 -1.54 0.95
N ALA A 7 -19.58 -0.50 0.26
CA ALA A 7 -19.36 0.81 0.88
C ALA A 7 -20.67 1.47 1.32
N THR A 8 -21.76 1.34 0.53
CA THR A 8 -23.09 1.85 0.88
C THR A 8 -23.72 1.06 2.04
N ASP A 9 -23.63 -0.25 1.99
CA ASP A 9 -24.17 -1.11 3.06
C ASP A 9 -23.42 -0.89 4.37
N PHE A 10 -22.09 -0.78 4.27
CA PHE A 10 -21.24 -0.49 5.42
C PHE A 10 -21.56 0.87 6.04
N PHE A 11 -21.74 1.92 5.23
CA PHE A 11 -22.07 3.25 5.73
C PHE A 11 -23.41 3.26 6.49
N ASN A 12 -24.38 2.47 6.04
CA ASN A 12 -25.71 2.37 6.65
C ASN A 12 -25.77 1.40 7.84
N THR A 13 -24.66 0.78 8.24
CA THR A 13 -24.59 -0.11 9.41
C THR A 13 -24.29 0.69 10.66
N ASP A 14 -25.00 0.45 11.76
CA ASP A 14 -24.84 1.18 13.02
C ASP A 14 -23.51 0.85 13.71
N ILE A 15 -23.14 -0.43 13.75
CA ILE A 15 -21.91 -0.92 14.37
C ILE A 15 -20.89 -1.24 13.28
N VAL A 16 -19.77 -0.53 13.30
CA VAL A 16 -18.68 -0.70 12.31
C VAL A 16 -17.38 -1.06 12.99
N PRO A 17 -16.50 -1.85 12.36
CA PRO A 17 -15.15 -2.07 12.85
C PRO A 17 -14.32 -0.78 12.69
N ASP A 18 -13.26 -0.66 13.49
CA ASP A 18 -12.31 0.46 13.35
C ASP A 18 -11.44 0.35 12.11
N ILE A 19 -11.19 -0.89 11.66
CA ILE A 19 -10.27 -1.21 10.56
C ILE A 19 -10.91 -2.28 9.67
N ILE A 20 -10.83 -2.05 8.36
CA ILE A 20 -11.23 -2.99 7.32
C ILE A 20 -9.98 -3.38 6.54
N SER A 21 -9.78 -4.67 6.27
CA SER A 21 -8.71 -5.17 5.40
C SER A 21 -9.28 -5.69 4.10
N MET A 22 -8.75 -5.19 2.97
CA MET A 22 -9.22 -5.53 1.63
C MET A 22 -8.04 -5.91 0.73
N SER A 23 -7.88 -7.21 0.49
CA SER A 23 -6.83 -7.76 -0.39
C SER A 23 -7.34 -7.94 -1.80
N TRP A 24 -7.73 -6.84 -2.45
CA TRP A 24 -8.27 -6.85 -3.81
C TRP A 24 -8.06 -5.50 -4.52
N GLY A 25 -7.92 -5.56 -5.84
CA GLY A 25 -7.92 -4.38 -6.70
C GLY A 25 -7.93 -4.73 -8.18
N TRP A 26 -8.27 -3.76 -9.01
CA TRP A 26 -8.23 -3.84 -10.46
C TRP A 26 -7.79 -2.50 -11.04
N ALA A 27 -7.33 -2.52 -12.31
CA ALA A 27 -6.90 -1.32 -13.01
C ALA A 27 -7.96 -0.21 -12.92
N GLU A 28 -7.53 1.00 -12.52
CA GLU A 28 -8.42 2.10 -12.18
C GLU A 28 -9.26 2.57 -13.37
N ASP A 29 -8.66 2.61 -14.56
CA ASP A 29 -9.33 3.00 -15.82
C ASP A 29 -10.22 1.90 -16.40
N ARG A 30 -10.14 0.66 -15.85
CA ARG A 30 -10.82 -0.52 -16.39
C ARG A 30 -11.79 -1.18 -15.41
N GLN A 31 -12.33 -0.41 -14.48
CA GLN A 31 -13.32 -0.92 -13.53
C GLN A 31 -14.57 -1.48 -14.24
N CYS A 32 -14.99 -0.83 -15.32
CA CYS A 32 -16.15 -1.28 -16.09
C CYS A 32 -15.91 -2.51 -16.98
N ASP A 33 -14.66 -2.99 -17.10
CA ASP A 33 -14.36 -4.25 -17.79
C ASP A 33 -14.74 -5.46 -16.92
N ILE A 34 -14.77 -5.30 -15.61
CA ILE A 34 -15.04 -6.40 -14.64
C ILE A 34 -16.38 -6.25 -13.91
N ILE A 35 -17.06 -5.12 -14.10
CA ILE A 35 -18.38 -4.86 -13.53
C ILE A 35 -19.30 -4.26 -14.58
N ASP A 36 -20.59 -4.49 -14.44
CA ASP A 36 -21.60 -3.77 -15.23
C ASP A 36 -21.76 -2.34 -14.66
N CYS A 37 -21.26 -1.37 -15.40
CA CYS A 37 -21.31 0.04 -15.02
C CYS A 37 -22.61 0.76 -15.44
N HIS A 38 -23.51 0.14 -16.17
CA HIS A 38 -24.80 0.73 -16.58
C HIS A 38 -24.66 2.17 -17.13
N ASN A 39 -24.02 2.39 -18.22
CA ASN A 39 -23.88 3.71 -18.89
C ASN A 39 -23.01 4.76 -18.16
N ILE A 40 -22.24 4.38 -17.13
CA ILE A 40 -21.21 5.26 -16.57
C ILE A 40 -19.81 4.77 -16.94
N THR A 41 -18.84 5.68 -16.91
CA THR A 41 -17.43 5.35 -17.16
C THR A 41 -16.76 4.78 -15.92
N SER A 42 -15.58 4.12 -16.08
CA SER A 42 -14.74 3.70 -14.95
C SER A 42 -14.40 4.86 -14.01
N GLN A 43 -14.08 6.04 -14.55
CA GLN A 43 -13.85 7.25 -13.76
C GLN A 43 -15.05 7.64 -12.90
N GLN A 44 -16.25 7.64 -13.50
CA GLN A 44 -17.47 7.95 -12.74
C GLN A 44 -17.75 6.91 -11.65
N TYR A 45 -17.46 5.63 -11.93
CA TYR A 45 -17.58 4.57 -10.93
C TYR A 45 -16.58 4.78 -9.78
N VAL A 46 -15.30 5.01 -10.08
CA VAL A 46 -14.24 5.30 -9.09
C VAL A 46 -14.65 6.48 -8.20
N ASN A 47 -15.10 7.59 -8.82
CA ASN A 47 -15.55 8.76 -8.07
C ASN A 47 -16.74 8.47 -7.13
N ARG A 48 -17.69 7.65 -7.56
CA ARG A 48 -18.80 7.22 -6.69
C ARG A 48 -18.33 6.39 -5.49
N VAL A 49 -17.43 5.44 -5.72
CA VAL A 49 -16.85 4.63 -4.65
C VAL A 49 -16.02 5.49 -3.69
N ASN A 50 -15.21 6.41 -4.21
CA ASN A 50 -14.44 7.35 -3.40
C ASN A 50 -15.32 8.20 -2.48
N ASN A 51 -16.48 8.66 -2.97
CA ASN A 51 -17.43 9.40 -2.14
C ASN A 51 -17.97 8.56 -0.97
N GLU A 52 -18.22 7.27 -1.20
CA GLU A 52 -18.65 6.36 -0.11
C GLU A 52 -17.48 6.07 0.86
N TYR A 53 -16.26 5.88 0.36
CA TYR A 53 -15.09 5.68 1.21
C TYR A 53 -14.80 6.91 2.08
N LEU A 54 -14.94 8.12 1.53
CA LEU A 54 -14.89 9.35 2.32
C LEU A 54 -15.87 9.33 3.50
N LYS A 55 -17.12 8.91 3.26
CA LYS A 55 -18.12 8.82 4.35
C LYS A 55 -17.71 7.78 5.40
N ILE A 56 -17.11 6.66 5.00
CA ILE A 56 -16.61 5.63 5.91
C ILE A 56 -15.46 6.19 6.76
N THR A 57 -14.52 6.92 6.15
CA THR A 57 -13.40 7.54 6.89
C THR A 57 -13.88 8.60 7.86
N LEU A 58 -14.93 9.37 7.54
CA LEU A 58 -15.57 10.32 8.45
C LEU A 58 -16.22 9.66 9.68
N ARG A 59 -16.53 8.37 9.61
CA ARG A 59 -16.95 7.56 10.77
C ARG A 59 -15.78 7.08 11.62
N GLY A 60 -14.55 7.49 11.33
CA GLY A 60 -13.35 7.08 12.06
C GLY A 60 -12.85 5.68 11.70
N VAL A 61 -13.13 5.19 10.49
CA VAL A 61 -12.73 3.86 10.03
C VAL A 61 -11.56 3.98 9.06
N THR A 62 -10.53 3.15 9.25
CA THR A 62 -9.45 2.98 8.26
C THR A 62 -9.73 1.78 7.34
N ILE A 63 -9.78 2.01 6.03
CA ILE A 63 -9.83 0.96 5.02
C ILE A 63 -8.41 0.69 4.56
N VAL A 64 -7.87 -0.48 4.86
CA VAL A 64 -6.53 -0.94 4.45
C VAL A 64 -6.67 -1.76 3.18
N VAL A 65 -5.91 -1.42 2.15
CA VAL A 65 -6.03 -2.03 0.82
C VAL A 65 -4.65 -2.42 0.29
N SER A 66 -4.55 -3.60 -0.31
CA SER A 66 -3.35 -4.02 -1.04
C SER A 66 -3.09 -3.15 -2.28
N SER A 67 -1.82 -2.81 -2.54
CA SER A 67 -1.44 -1.91 -3.65
C SER A 67 -1.43 -2.59 -5.02
N GLY A 68 -1.44 -3.93 -5.06
CA GLY A 68 -1.38 -4.72 -6.30
C GLY A 68 -0.10 -5.54 -6.44
N ASP A 69 -0.10 -6.51 -7.35
CA ASP A 69 0.97 -7.52 -7.49
C ASP A 69 1.60 -7.54 -8.88
N ALA A 70 1.28 -6.57 -9.74
CA ALA A 70 1.73 -6.50 -11.13
C ALA A 70 2.50 -5.22 -11.45
N GLY A 71 3.19 -4.66 -10.46
CA GLY A 71 3.96 -3.43 -10.58
C GLY A 71 3.14 -2.20 -10.99
N ALA A 72 3.83 -1.14 -11.38
CA ALA A 72 3.21 0.08 -11.89
C ALA A 72 2.55 -0.10 -13.27
N PRO A 73 3.03 -0.98 -14.18
CA PRO A 73 2.31 -1.28 -15.42
C PRO A 73 0.92 -1.88 -15.20
N GLY A 74 0.75 -2.62 -14.10
CA GLY A 74 -0.50 -3.28 -13.74
C GLY A 74 -0.85 -4.49 -14.62
N ARG A 75 -1.83 -5.29 -14.19
CA ARG A 75 -2.26 -6.52 -14.88
C ARG A 75 -2.79 -6.31 -16.29
N THR A 76 -3.29 -5.13 -16.61
CA THR A 76 -3.84 -4.85 -17.94
C THR A 76 -2.78 -4.39 -18.95
N ASN A 77 -1.51 -4.26 -18.52
CA ASN A 77 -0.36 -3.96 -19.39
C ASN A 77 0.78 -4.99 -19.22
N GLU A 78 0.46 -6.27 -19.19
CA GLU A 78 1.43 -7.37 -19.00
C GLU A 78 2.51 -7.42 -20.08
N LEU A 79 2.23 -6.91 -21.28
CA LEU A 79 3.16 -6.90 -22.42
C LEU A 79 4.08 -5.69 -22.46
N CYS A 80 3.98 -4.79 -21.50
CA CYS A 80 4.78 -3.57 -21.44
C CYS A 80 4.57 -2.67 -22.67
N ASP A 81 3.33 -2.42 -23.03
CA ASP A 81 2.99 -1.51 -24.13
C ASP A 81 3.24 -0.06 -23.70
N ILE A 82 4.22 0.58 -24.38
CA ILE A 82 4.62 1.96 -24.10
C ILE A 82 3.52 2.99 -24.43
N ALA A 83 2.57 2.64 -25.29
CA ALA A 83 1.46 3.51 -25.65
C ALA A 83 0.40 3.61 -24.51
N ARG A 84 0.44 2.69 -23.54
CA ARG A 84 -0.45 2.71 -22.38
C ARG A 84 0.14 3.56 -21.24
N PRO A 85 -0.70 4.29 -20.48
CA PRO A 85 -0.26 4.94 -19.27
C PRO A 85 0.17 3.92 -18.22
N ILE A 86 0.88 4.38 -17.21
CA ILE A 86 1.06 3.65 -15.95
C ILE A 86 -0.32 3.47 -15.33
N ASN A 87 -0.62 2.26 -14.88
CA ASN A 87 -1.98 1.85 -14.57
C ASN A 87 -2.17 1.54 -13.08
N PRO A 88 -2.61 2.53 -12.29
CA PRO A 88 -2.83 2.33 -10.87
C PRO A 88 -3.98 1.34 -10.60
N VAL A 89 -3.88 0.71 -9.43
CA VAL A 89 -4.83 -0.30 -8.96
C VAL A 89 -5.83 0.34 -8.00
N PHE A 90 -7.10 0.37 -8.39
CA PHE A 90 -8.19 0.78 -7.51
C PHE A 90 -8.79 -0.43 -6.77
N PRO A 91 -9.09 -0.37 -5.44
CA PRO A 91 -9.17 0.84 -4.64
C PRO A 91 -7.87 1.26 -3.92
N GLY A 92 -6.72 0.60 -4.13
CA GLY A 92 -5.44 1.01 -3.54
C GLY A 92 -5.02 2.44 -3.87
N SER A 93 -5.39 2.96 -5.04
CA SER A 93 -5.14 4.34 -5.47
C SER A 93 -6.08 5.39 -4.85
N SER A 94 -7.14 4.97 -4.15
CA SER A 94 -8.10 5.89 -3.52
C SER A 94 -7.44 6.78 -2.45
N PRO A 95 -7.74 8.08 -2.38
CA PRO A 95 -7.25 8.96 -1.32
C PRO A 95 -7.89 8.68 0.05
N TYR A 96 -8.88 7.81 0.13
CA TYR A 96 -9.63 7.49 1.34
C TYR A 96 -9.34 6.09 1.87
N VAL A 97 -8.23 5.50 1.45
CA VAL A 97 -7.75 4.22 1.96
C VAL A 97 -6.29 4.32 2.38
N LEU A 98 -5.86 3.44 3.26
CA LEU A 98 -4.45 3.17 3.50
C LEU A 98 -4.00 2.08 2.51
N SER A 99 -3.18 2.45 1.56
CA SER A 99 -2.63 1.52 0.56
C SER A 99 -1.34 0.87 1.08
N VAL A 100 -1.24 -0.45 0.94
CA VAL A 100 -0.14 -1.24 1.48
C VAL A 100 0.62 -1.97 0.37
N GLY A 101 1.90 -1.64 0.23
CA GLY A 101 2.87 -2.31 -0.63
C GLY A 101 3.46 -3.55 0.02
N ALA A 102 4.41 -4.17 -0.67
CA ALA A 102 5.06 -5.38 -0.18
C ALA A 102 6.57 -5.28 -0.18
N THR A 103 7.18 -5.86 0.86
CA THR A 103 8.61 -5.99 1.06
C THR A 103 9.00 -7.44 1.31
N PHE A 104 10.27 -7.72 1.21
CA PHE A 104 10.87 -8.97 1.64
C PHE A 104 12.22 -8.72 2.30
N VAL A 105 12.69 -9.69 3.08
CA VAL A 105 14.02 -9.68 3.67
C VAL A 105 14.90 -10.57 2.80
N PRO A 106 15.89 -10.02 2.07
CA PRO A 106 16.84 -10.81 1.32
C PRO A 106 17.59 -11.75 2.25
N ASN A 107 17.76 -12.98 1.84
CA ASN A 107 18.48 -13.98 2.62
C ASN A 107 19.89 -14.16 2.09
N ASP A 108 20.89 -13.76 2.84
CA ASP A 108 22.28 -13.95 2.49
C ASP A 108 22.72 -15.43 2.51
N ASN A 109 21.90 -16.32 3.08
CA ASN A 109 22.22 -17.73 3.27
C ASN A 109 21.12 -18.71 2.78
N SER A 110 20.37 -18.38 1.76
CA SER A 110 19.55 -19.29 0.91
C SER A 110 18.64 -20.33 1.59
N THR A 111 18.47 -20.36 2.89
CA THR A 111 17.73 -21.42 3.62
C THR A 111 16.47 -20.97 4.33
N LEU A 112 16.12 -19.68 4.26
CA LEU A 112 14.82 -19.21 4.76
C LEU A 112 13.77 -19.51 3.70
N ASN A 113 13.06 -20.60 3.89
CA ASN A 113 11.82 -20.84 3.17
C ASN A 113 10.65 -20.42 4.06
N PHE A 114 9.46 -20.39 3.49
CA PHE A 114 8.23 -19.99 4.21
C PHE A 114 7.94 -20.83 5.47
N THR A 115 8.59 -21.97 5.65
CA THR A 115 8.46 -22.81 6.84
C THR A 115 9.39 -22.38 7.96
N THR A 116 10.34 -21.49 7.69
CA THR A 116 11.29 -20.99 8.69
C THR A 116 10.73 -19.72 9.32
N PRO A 117 10.32 -19.73 10.60
CA PRO A 117 9.83 -18.52 11.24
C PRO A 117 10.93 -17.45 11.31
N LEU A 118 10.55 -16.19 11.08
CA LEU A 118 11.46 -15.04 11.23
C LEU A 118 12.06 -14.93 12.63
N CYS A 119 11.36 -15.46 13.64
CA CYS A 119 11.85 -15.57 15.02
C CYS A 119 11.89 -17.03 15.44
N ARG A 120 13.03 -17.51 15.88
CA ARG A 120 13.24 -18.88 16.36
C ARG A 120 13.95 -18.84 17.74
N ASN A 121 13.39 -19.53 18.74
CA ASN A 121 13.96 -19.60 20.08
C ASN A 121 14.31 -18.22 20.69
N ASN A 122 13.39 -17.25 20.58
CA ASN A 122 13.54 -15.86 21.03
C ASN A 122 14.63 -15.04 20.29
N SER A 123 15.23 -15.58 19.25
CA SER A 123 16.07 -14.81 18.33
C SER A 123 15.36 -14.62 17.00
N CYS A 124 15.18 -13.37 16.61
CA CYS A 124 14.59 -13.01 15.34
C CYS A 124 15.68 -12.68 14.33
N ILE A 125 15.38 -12.89 13.03
CA ILE A 125 16.25 -12.40 11.98
C ILE A 125 16.16 -10.89 11.99
N THR A 126 17.25 -10.25 12.35
CA THR A 126 17.39 -8.80 12.41
C THR A 126 18.06 -8.27 11.15
N SER A 127 17.72 -8.79 9.97
CA SER A 127 18.21 -8.17 8.74
C SER A 127 17.76 -6.73 8.69
N THR A 128 18.69 -5.83 8.52
CA THR A 128 18.44 -4.39 8.39
C THR A 128 18.11 -3.99 6.96
N ASN A 129 18.25 -4.91 6.01
CA ASN A 129 18.14 -4.64 4.57
C ASN A 129 16.84 -5.23 4.02
N GLU A 130 15.72 -4.64 4.41
CA GLU A 130 14.43 -4.92 3.80
C GLU A 130 14.39 -4.27 2.42
N LYS A 131 13.88 -4.99 1.42
CA LYS A 131 13.73 -4.53 0.04
C LYS A 131 12.28 -4.54 -0.38
N SER A 132 11.92 -3.67 -1.30
CA SER A 132 10.63 -3.76 -1.99
C SER A 132 10.57 -5.02 -2.86
N ILE A 133 9.39 -5.60 -2.98
CA ILE A 133 9.15 -6.75 -3.86
C ILE A 133 9.35 -6.35 -5.33
N GLN A 134 10.24 -7.06 -6.00
CA GLN A 134 10.54 -6.85 -7.42
C GLN A 134 10.76 -8.18 -8.13
N PHE A 135 10.45 -8.20 -9.43
CA PHE A 135 10.41 -9.42 -10.24
C PHE A 135 11.74 -10.19 -10.26
N ASP A 136 12.86 -9.47 -10.34
CA ASP A 136 14.18 -10.08 -10.46
C ASP A 136 14.59 -10.86 -9.18
N ASP A 137 14.01 -10.53 -8.02
CA ASP A 137 14.33 -11.19 -6.75
C ASP A 137 13.36 -12.35 -6.43
N VAL A 138 12.05 -12.15 -6.64
CA VAL A 138 11.02 -13.07 -6.14
C VAL A 138 9.96 -13.48 -7.19
N GLY A 139 10.10 -13.04 -8.42
CA GLY A 139 9.26 -13.46 -9.55
C GLY A 139 7.93 -12.70 -9.70
N TRP A 140 7.73 -11.61 -8.94
CA TRP A 140 6.59 -10.71 -9.08
C TRP A 140 6.96 -9.30 -8.59
N THR A 141 6.08 -8.32 -8.80
CA THR A 141 6.38 -6.93 -8.50
C THR A 141 5.23 -6.28 -7.75
N ALA A 142 5.50 -5.66 -6.59
CA ALA A 142 4.50 -4.91 -5.85
C ALA A 142 4.01 -3.69 -6.64
N GLY A 143 2.71 -3.43 -6.59
CA GLY A 143 2.07 -2.31 -7.27
C GLY A 143 2.31 -0.99 -6.55
N GLY A 144 2.26 0.10 -7.31
CA GLY A 144 2.37 1.47 -6.81
C GLY A 144 2.41 2.48 -7.95
N GLY A 145 2.18 3.73 -7.64
CA GLY A 145 2.13 4.81 -8.63
C GLY A 145 1.25 5.97 -8.18
N PHE A 146 0.51 6.54 -9.12
CA PHE A 146 -0.35 7.71 -8.91
C PHE A 146 -1.74 7.45 -9.47
N ASP A 147 -2.80 7.86 -8.77
CA ASP A 147 -4.16 7.77 -9.28
C ASP A 147 -4.35 8.61 -10.56
N LEU A 148 -5.31 8.23 -11.40
CA LEU A 148 -5.54 8.87 -12.70
C LEU A 148 -6.47 10.09 -12.63
N TYR A 149 -7.30 10.19 -11.61
CA TYR A 149 -8.49 11.03 -11.67
C TYR A 149 -8.54 12.15 -10.64
N GLN A 150 -7.68 12.12 -9.62
CA GLN A 150 -7.56 13.21 -8.68
C GLN A 150 -6.67 14.31 -9.25
N ASN A 151 -7.10 15.55 -9.10
CA ASN A 151 -6.36 16.72 -9.62
C ASN A 151 -5.44 17.35 -8.56
N ASN A 152 -5.50 16.87 -7.33
CA ASN A 152 -4.68 17.37 -6.23
C ASN A 152 -4.21 16.22 -5.35
N THR A 153 -2.91 16.15 -5.13
CA THR A 153 -2.34 15.28 -4.10
C THR A 153 -2.95 15.61 -2.73
N PRO A 154 -3.39 14.62 -1.95
CA PRO A 154 -3.93 14.84 -0.62
C PRO A 154 -3.00 15.68 0.25
N ILE A 155 -3.55 16.61 1.02
CA ILE A 155 -2.77 17.59 1.79
C ILE A 155 -1.80 16.92 2.77
N TRP A 156 -2.19 15.81 3.39
CA TRP A 156 -1.34 15.07 4.32
C TRP A 156 -0.13 14.41 3.66
N GLN A 157 -0.20 14.10 2.36
CA GLN A 157 0.84 13.41 1.59
C GLN A 157 1.68 14.39 0.77
N SER A 158 1.20 15.60 0.53
CA SER A 158 1.74 16.54 -0.47
C SER A 158 3.22 16.84 -0.27
N LYS A 159 3.68 17.00 0.97
CA LYS A 159 5.08 17.28 1.29
C LYS A 159 6.00 16.12 0.90
N SER A 160 5.61 14.89 1.23
CA SER A 160 6.38 13.66 0.97
C SER A 160 6.45 13.37 -0.52
N VAL A 161 5.33 13.47 -1.22
CA VAL A 161 5.26 13.31 -2.68
C VAL A 161 6.09 14.38 -3.39
N HIS A 162 6.01 15.63 -2.96
CA HIS A 162 6.83 16.71 -3.53
C HIS A 162 8.33 16.45 -3.33
N LYS A 163 8.76 15.96 -2.17
CA LYS A 163 10.17 15.57 -1.94
C LYS A 163 10.60 14.49 -2.94
N TYR A 164 9.77 13.44 -3.14
CA TYR A 164 10.04 12.38 -4.09
C TYR A 164 10.18 12.89 -5.52
N LEU A 165 9.21 13.65 -6.00
CA LEU A 165 9.22 14.20 -7.37
C LEU A 165 10.40 15.12 -7.67
N ASN A 166 10.99 15.72 -6.64
CA ASN A 166 12.16 16.60 -6.73
C ASN A 166 13.46 15.96 -6.23
N SER A 167 13.49 14.67 -5.98
CA SER A 167 14.67 13.94 -5.47
C SER A 167 15.80 13.79 -6.50
N GLY A 168 15.57 14.12 -7.76
CA GLY A 168 16.50 13.90 -8.86
C GLY A 168 16.47 12.48 -9.44
N ILE A 169 15.61 11.61 -8.93
CA ILE A 169 15.40 10.27 -9.47
C ILE A 169 14.77 10.35 -10.87
N LYS A 170 15.12 9.42 -11.74
CA LYS A 170 14.51 9.38 -13.07
C LYS A 170 13.07 8.90 -12.97
N LEU A 171 12.13 9.74 -13.38
CA LEU A 171 10.70 9.46 -13.44
C LEU A 171 10.29 9.03 -14.86
N PRO A 172 9.17 8.30 -15.02
CA PRO A 172 8.54 8.11 -16.32
C PRO A 172 8.15 9.43 -16.98
N ASP A 173 7.92 9.40 -18.31
CA ASP A 173 7.36 10.58 -19.01
C ASP A 173 6.07 11.03 -18.29
N ILE A 174 6.00 12.33 -17.97
CA ILE A 174 4.86 12.97 -17.28
C ILE A 174 3.50 12.74 -17.99
N LYS A 175 3.51 12.39 -19.27
CA LYS A 175 2.28 12.02 -20.00
C LYS A 175 1.76 10.63 -19.63
N ARG A 176 2.55 9.83 -18.93
CA ARG A 176 2.23 8.45 -18.61
C ARG A 176 1.65 8.24 -17.22
N PHE A 177 1.72 9.24 -16.35
CA PHE A 177 1.12 9.20 -15.01
C PHE A 177 0.63 10.58 -14.59
N ASN A 178 -0.30 10.61 -13.65
CA ASN A 178 -0.84 11.86 -13.14
C ASN A 178 0.05 12.40 -12.00
N ILE A 179 0.97 13.30 -12.32
CA ILE A 179 1.92 13.88 -11.34
C ILE A 179 1.24 14.62 -10.16
N ASN A 180 -0.01 15.05 -10.34
CA ASN A 180 -0.80 15.73 -9.31
C ASN A 180 -1.72 14.80 -8.55
N GLY A 181 -1.75 13.51 -8.90
CA GLY A 181 -2.61 12.52 -8.31
C GLY A 181 -2.17 12.11 -6.90
N ARG A 182 -3.01 11.34 -6.26
CA ARG A 182 -2.66 10.62 -5.02
C ARG A 182 -1.60 9.58 -5.34
N ALA A 183 -0.46 9.62 -4.66
CA ALA A 183 0.60 8.64 -4.80
C ALA A 183 0.42 7.49 -3.79
N TYR A 184 0.68 6.23 -4.20
CA TYR A 184 0.53 5.02 -3.39
C TYR A 184 1.64 3.98 -3.72
N PRO A 185 1.95 3.04 -2.81
CA PRO A 185 1.34 2.79 -1.50
C PRO A 185 1.66 3.89 -0.48
N ASP A 186 1.02 3.85 0.71
CA ASP A 186 1.37 4.71 1.84
C ASP A 186 2.46 4.10 2.71
N VAL A 187 2.36 2.79 2.95
CA VAL A 187 3.30 1.99 3.75
C VAL A 187 3.45 0.61 3.12
N SER A 188 4.41 -0.17 3.61
CA SER A 188 4.61 -1.56 3.19
C SER A 188 4.74 -2.51 4.38
N ALA A 189 4.58 -3.80 4.12
CA ALA A 189 4.92 -4.88 5.04
C ALA A 189 5.39 -6.11 4.26
N ILE A 190 5.94 -7.11 4.96
CA ILE A 190 6.37 -8.36 4.33
C ILE A 190 5.21 -8.98 3.55
N GLY A 191 5.46 -9.33 2.28
CA GLY A 191 4.49 -9.90 1.35
C GLY A 191 5.02 -11.08 0.55
N HIS A 192 6.20 -11.62 0.90
CA HIS A 192 6.81 -12.79 0.25
C HIS A 192 6.86 -13.98 1.20
N SER A 193 6.51 -15.16 0.67
CA SER A 193 6.51 -16.44 1.40
C SER A 193 5.75 -16.40 2.74
N CYS A 194 4.62 -15.73 2.76
CA CYS A 194 3.78 -15.63 3.96
C CYS A 194 3.24 -17.01 4.34
N PRO A 195 3.52 -17.51 5.57
CA PRO A 195 3.08 -18.81 5.99
C PRO A 195 1.56 -18.87 6.14
N THR A 196 0.92 -19.68 5.31
CA THR A 196 -0.54 -19.79 5.25
C THR A 196 -0.95 -21.26 5.20
N PHE A 197 -1.96 -21.64 5.96
CA PHE A 197 -2.55 -22.97 5.88
C PHE A 197 -3.63 -23.02 4.79
N ILE A 198 -3.38 -23.79 3.74
CA ILE A 198 -4.30 -24.00 2.61
C ILE A 198 -4.65 -25.49 2.54
N GLY A 199 -5.92 -25.84 2.71
CA GLY A 199 -6.35 -27.25 2.69
C GLY A 199 -5.66 -28.10 3.76
N GLY A 200 -5.32 -27.53 4.92
CA GLY A 200 -4.62 -28.20 6.01
C GLY A 200 -3.12 -28.36 5.82
N LYS A 201 -2.53 -27.81 4.76
CA LYS A 201 -1.07 -27.81 4.50
C LYS A 201 -0.51 -26.40 4.63
N LEU A 202 0.66 -26.30 5.28
CA LEU A 202 1.40 -25.05 5.34
C LEU A 202 1.99 -24.76 3.95
N SER A 203 1.72 -23.56 3.44
CA SER A 203 2.19 -23.07 2.13
C SER A 203 2.70 -21.63 2.29
N GLY A 204 3.67 -21.22 1.50
CA GLY A 204 4.03 -19.82 1.32
C GLY A 204 3.08 -19.16 0.32
N VAL A 205 2.58 -17.99 0.65
CA VAL A 205 1.74 -17.16 -0.23
C VAL A 205 2.42 -15.85 -0.48
N ASP A 206 2.42 -15.43 -1.73
CA ASP A 206 2.98 -14.16 -2.17
C ASP A 206 1.87 -13.15 -2.50
N GLY A 207 2.16 -11.88 -2.28
CA GLY A 207 1.26 -10.78 -2.66
C GLY A 207 1.16 -9.68 -1.62
N THR A 208 0.83 -8.48 -2.09
CA THR A 208 0.39 -7.37 -1.23
C THR A 208 -0.88 -7.74 -0.45
N SER A 209 -1.55 -8.80 -0.88
CA SER A 209 -2.67 -9.44 -0.16
C SER A 209 -2.28 -10.03 1.19
N CYS A 210 -0.99 -10.34 1.41
CA CYS A 210 -0.44 -10.71 2.71
C CYS A 210 -0.09 -9.48 3.54
N SER A 211 0.51 -8.47 2.92
CA SER A 211 0.98 -7.25 3.60
C SER A 211 -0.17 -6.44 4.21
N ALA A 212 -1.28 -6.31 3.49
CA ALA A 212 -2.43 -5.51 3.94
C ALA A 212 -3.03 -6.01 5.27
N PRO A 213 -3.32 -7.31 5.49
CA PRO A 213 -3.81 -7.79 6.78
C PRO A 213 -2.76 -7.69 7.90
N VAL A 214 -1.46 -7.75 7.60
CA VAL A 214 -0.41 -7.50 8.60
C VAL A 214 -0.52 -6.07 9.12
N ILE A 215 -0.57 -5.08 8.24
CA ILE A 215 -0.76 -3.67 8.62
C ILE A 215 -2.09 -3.49 9.37
N SER A 216 -3.17 -4.13 8.92
CA SER A 216 -4.46 -4.06 9.61
C SER A 216 -4.39 -4.57 11.05
N GLY A 217 -3.65 -5.65 11.28
CA GLY A 217 -3.38 -6.19 12.62
C GLY A 217 -2.57 -5.22 13.48
N LEU A 218 -1.52 -4.62 12.93
CA LEU A 218 -0.68 -3.64 13.63
C LEU A 218 -1.47 -2.37 14.01
N LEU A 219 -2.33 -1.87 13.12
CA LEU A 219 -3.20 -0.73 13.41
C LEU A 219 -4.25 -1.07 14.47
N SER A 220 -4.79 -2.29 14.43
CA SER A 220 -5.70 -2.79 15.48
C SER A 220 -5.01 -2.82 16.85
N TYR A 221 -3.73 -3.18 16.88
CA TYR A 221 -2.91 -3.14 18.09
C TYR A 221 -2.72 -1.71 18.60
N ILE A 222 -2.41 -0.74 17.72
CA ILE A 222 -2.33 0.68 18.09
C ILE A 222 -3.67 1.17 18.68
N ASN A 223 -4.80 0.85 18.04
CA ASN A 223 -6.11 1.24 18.54
C ASN A 223 -6.45 0.59 19.88
N SER A 224 -6.03 -0.65 20.11
CA SER A 224 -6.16 -1.32 21.41
C SER A 224 -5.35 -0.62 22.50
N TRP A 225 -4.10 -0.26 22.18
CA TRP A 225 -3.24 0.49 23.10
C TRP A 225 -3.83 1.86 23.44
N LEU A 226 -4.29 2.62 22.44
CA LEU A 226 -4.96 3.90 22.65
C LEU A 226 -6.18 3.75 23.58
N SER A 227 -7.03 2.77 23.31
CA SER A 227 -8.23 2.52 24.12
C SER A 227 -7.90 2.13 25.56
N THR A 228 -6.88 1.29 25.77
CA THR A 228 -6.41 0.89 27.10
C THR A 228 -5.91 2.10 27.89
N ASN A 229 -5.29 3.06 27.22
CA ASN A 229 -4.80 4.30 27.79
C ASN A 229 -5.86 5.42 27.81
N LYS A 230 -7.13 5.09 27.61
CA LYS A 230 -8.28 6.02 27.62
C LYS A 230 -8.14 7.17 26.60
N LYS A 231 -7.47 6.90 25.48
CA LYS A 231 -7.32 7.83 24.36
C LYS A 231 -8.31 7.50 23.24
N THR A 232 -8.58 8.47 22.40
CA THR A 232 -9.41 8.26 21.19
C THR A 232 -8.65 7.38 20.19
N LYS A 233 -9.34 6.45 19.55
CA LYS A 233 -8.78 5.64 18.45
C LYS A 233 -8.29 6.52 17.31
N ALA A 234 -7.35 6.02 16.54
CA ALA A 234 -6.68 6.78 15.47
C ALA A 234 -7.61 7.26 14.34
N GLY A 235 -8.72 6.54 14.11
CA GLY A 235 -9.63 6.87 13.02
C GLY A 235 -9.00 6.63 11.65
N PHE A 236 -9.23 7.52 10.68
CA PHE A 236 -8.55 7.47 9.38
C PHE A 236 -7.07 7.79 9.56
N ILE A 237 -6.22 6.77 9.39
CA ILE A 237 -4.84 6.79 9.88
C ILE A 237 -3.86 7.57 9.00
N ASN A 238 -4.15 7.77 7.71
CA ASN A 238 -3.17 8.35 6.78
C ASN A 238 -2.58 9.70 7.25
N PRO A 239 -3.38 10.68 7.72
CA PRO A 239 -2.81 11.93 8.22
C PRO A 239 -1.83 11.74 9.38
N LEU A 240 -2.09 10.77 10.27
CA LEU A 240 -1.18 10.46 11.38
C LEU A 240 0.13 9.88 10.87
N LEU A 241 0.10 8.94 9.91
CA LEU A 241 1.33 8.34 9.38
C LEU A 241 2.25 9.37 8.72
N TYR A 242 1.71 10.26 7.90
CA TYR A 242 2.51 11.33 7.28
C TYR A 242 2.95 12.42 8.30
N HIS A 243 2.20 12.61 9.38
CA HIS A 243 2.67 13.42 10.51
C HIS A 243 3.85 12.76 11.23
N LEU A 244 3.80 11.45 11.43
CA LEU A 244 4.89 10.68 12.05
C LEU A 244 6.18 10.70 11.20
N GLU A 245 6.08 10.68 9.86
CA GLU A 245 7.25 10.83 8.98
C GLU A 245 8.06 12.08 9.30
N ASP A 246 7.38 13.19 9.60
CA ASP A 246 8.04 14.45 9.89
C ASP A 246 8.49 14.63 11.34
N ASN A 247 7.91 13.89 12.28
CA ASN A 247 8.04 14.17 13.72
C ASN A 247 8.57 12.98 14.55
N CYS A 248 8.75 11.82 13.94
CA CYS A 248 9.22 10.61 14.62
C CYS A 248 10.32 9.92 13.82
N GLU A 249 11.57 10.09 14.21
CA GLU A 249 12.75 9.64 13.44
C GLU A 249 12.77 8.13 13.15
N ASN A 250 12.24 7.31 14.07
CA ASN A 250 12.33 5.85 13.98
C ASN A 250 10.97 5.15 13.83
N CYS A 251 9.90 5.89 13.51
CA CYS A 251 8.56 5.31 13.35
C CYS A 251 8.42 4.44 12.09
N PHE A 252 9.29 4.64 11.12
CA PHE A 252 9.34 3.86 9.89
C PHE A 252 10.75 3.30 9.67
N ARG A 253 10.81 2.09 9.13
CA ARG A 253 12.00 1.58 8.47
C ARG A 253 11.86 1.91 6.99
N ASP A 254 12.67 2.85 6.52
CA ASP A 254 12.70 3.28 5.13
C ASP A 254 13.25 2.17 4.23
N VAL A 255 12.61 1.93 3.10
CA VAL A 255 12.98 0.90 2.12
C VAL A 255 13.48 1.61 0.86
N ILE A 256 14.79 1.77 0.77
CA ILE A 256 15.46 2.58 -0.27
C ILE A 256 15.96 1.76 -1.46
N ASP A 257 15.68 0.47 -1.49
CA ASP A 257 16.12 -0.45 -2.54
C ASP A 257 14.90 -1.15 -3.17
N GLY A 258 14.78 -1.04 -4.47
CA GLY A 258 13.73 -1.66 -5.25
C GLY A 258 13.14 -0.76 -6.32
N TYR A 259 12.20 -1.33 -7.07
CA TYR A 259 11.53 -0.69 -8.19
C TYR A 259 10.20 -1.39 -8.50
N ASN A 260 9.35 -0.76 -9.31
CA ASN A 260 8.07 -1.37 -9.68
C ASN A 260 7.74 -1.31 -11.20
N TRP A 261 8.75 -1.23 -12.07
CA TRP A 261 8.56 -1.22 -13.54
C TRP A 261 8.39 -2.59 -14.19
N CYS A 262 8.43 -3.68 -13.44
CA CYS A 262 8.10 -5.01 -13.92
C CYS A 262 6.64 -5.34 -13.63
N THR A 263 6.09 -6.31 -14.35
CA THR A 263 4.78 -6.91 -14.10
C THR A 263 4.92 -8.16 -13.21
N GLU A 264 3.87 -8.96 -13.08
CA GLU A 264 3.97 -10.30 -12.48
C GLU A 264 4.52 -11.36 -13.45
N ASN A 265 4.73 -11.04 -14.74
CA ASN A 265 5.15 -11.99 -15.77
C ASN A 265 6.51 -11.68 -16.39
N LYS A 266 6.91 -10.40 -16.42
CA LYS A 266 8.19 -9.96 -17.02
C LYS A 266 8.57 -8.54 -16.59
N CYS A 267 9.84 -8.23 -16.77
CA CYS A 267 10.33 -6.84 -16.70
C CYS A 267 10.23 -6.15 -18.06
N CYS A 268 9.86 -4.87 -18.03
CA CYS A 268 9.75 -4.06 -19.23
C CYS A 268 11.13 -3.57 -19.70
N ASP A 269 11.38 -3.53 -21.02
CA ASP A 269 12.69 -3.18 -21.58
C ASP A 269 13.12 -1.74 -21.24
N ASN A 270 12.20 -0.77 -21.36
CA ASN A 270 12.41 0.62 -20.95
C ASN A 270 12.04 0.86 -19.49
N LYS A 271 12.72 0.21 -18.58
CA LYS A 271 12.41 0.13 -17.14
C LYS A 271 11.83 1.42 -16.55
N THR A 272 12.54 2.53 -16.65
CA THR A 272 12.14 3.82 -16.04
C THR A 272 10.95 4.51 -16.71
N GLU A 273 10.47 4.02 -17.86
CA GLU A 273 9.23 4.49 -18.48
C GLU A 273 8.00 3.73 -17.99
N PHE A 274 8.20 2.60 -17.32
CA PHE A 274 7.10 1.74 -16.87
C PHE A 274 6.86 1.75 -15.37
N GLY A 275 7.65 2.51 -14.60
CA GLY A 275 7.46 2.54 -13.16
C GLY A 275 8.45 3.44 -12.44
N PHE A 276 8.50 3.26 -11.14
CA PHE A 276 9.21 4.12 -10.20
C PHE A 276 10.32 3.32 -9.51
N SER A 277 11.28 4.03 -8.95
CA SER A 277 12.33 3.46 -8.10
C SER A 277 12.14 3.91 -6.66
N ALA A 278 12.55 3.04 -5.74
CA ALA A 278 12.64 3.37 -4.33
C ALA A 278 13.74 4.42 -4.09
N THR A 279 13.56 5.24 -3.07
CA THR A 279 14.51 6.28 -2.68
C THR A 279 14.33 6.62 -1.19
N LYS A 280 15.23 7.39 -0.63
CA LYS A 280 15.12 7.83 0.76
C LYS A 280 13.85 8.65 1.01
N GLY A 281 13.11 8.30 2.04
CA GLY A 281 11.81 8.85 2.39
C GLY A 281 10.68 8.21 1.60
N TYR A 282 9.58 8.92 1.45
CA TYR A 282 8.45 8.42 0.68
C TYR A 282 8.81 8.16 -0.78
N ASP A 283 8.34 7.03 -1.33
CA ASP A 283 8.33 6.71 -2.75
C ASP A 283 7.11 5.85 -3.17
N PRO A 284 6.73 5.85 -4.46
CA PRO A 284 5.58 5.06 -4.93
C PRO A 284 5.90 3.58 -5.17
N VAL A 285 6.92 3.03 -4.53
CA VAL A 285 7.32 1.62 -4.56
C VAL A 285 7.02 0.96 -3.21
N SER A 286 7.45 1.63 -2.11
CA SER A 286 7.33 1.14 -0.73
C SER A 286 6.57 2.08 0.22
N GLY A 287 6.13 3.24 -0.26
CA GLY A 287 5.52 4.27 0.58
C GLY A 287 6.52 4.88 1.56
N LEU A 288 6.09 5.07 2.80
CA LEU A 288 6.94 5.50 3.92
C LEU A 288 7.84 4.37 4.46
N GLY A 289 7.80 3.18 3.85
CA GLY A 289 8.46 1.98 4.33
C GLY A 289 7.61 1.18 5.31
N THR A 290 8.25 0.41 6.21
CA THR A 290 7.57 -0.50 7.14
C THR A 290 7.46 0.10 8.54
N LEU A 291 6.32 -0.17 9.23
CA LEU A 291 6.01 0.43 10.53
C LEU A 291 6.90 -0.12 11.66
N ASN A 292 7.47 0.76 12.45
CA ASN A 292 8.07 0.43 13.73
C ASN A 292 7.08 0.75 14.87
N ILE A 293 6.31 -0.26 15.25
CA ILE A 293 5.23 -0.10 16.23
C ILE A 293 5.75 0.37 17.60
N GLY A 294 6.90 -0.12 18.03
CA GLY A 294 7.49 0.32 19.29
C GLY A 294 7.71 1.84 19.32
N SER A 295 8.42 2.36 18.32
CA SER A 295 8.67 3.81 18.21
C SER A 295 7.40 4.63 18.00
N ILE A 296 6.39 4.09 17.29
CA ILE A 296 5.09 4.76 17.14
C ILE A 296 4.39 4.89 18.50
N LEU A 297 4.36 3.81 19.30
CA LEU A 297 3.73 3.86 20.62
C LEU A 297 4.47 4.78 21.58
N ASP A 298 5.81 4.76 21.58
CA ASP A 298 6.64 5.66 22.38
C ASP A 298 6.38 7.13 22.03
N TYR A 299 6.27 7.44 20.73
CA TYR A 299 5.92 8.80 20.28
C TYR A 299 4.53 9.21 20.71
N LEU A 300 3.53 8.33 20.56
CA LEU A 300 2.16 8.60 20.99
C LEU A 300 2.07 8.78 22.50
N GLU A 301 2.80 8.01 23.28
CA GLU A 301 2.89 8.17 24.73
C GLU A 301 3.42 9.56 25.11
N GLN A 302 4.53 9.96 24.51
CA GLN A 302 5.13 11.27 24.78
C GLN A 302 4.23 12.45 24.39
N THR A 303 3.50 12.34 23.27
CA THR A 303 2.71 13.47 22.74
C THR A 303 1.29 13.56 23.30
N LEU A 304 0.70 12.44 23.70
CA LEU A 304 -0.68 12.42 24.21
C LEU A 304 -0.77 12.60 25.73
N TYR A 305 0.35 12.58 26.46
CA TYR A 305 0.42 12.82 27.89
C TYR A 305 1.00 14.18 28.27
N MET A 306 1.41 14.99 27.26
CA MET A 306 1.69 16.42 27.43
C MET A 306 0.39 17.23 27.35
#